data_b6f1aee271b992008b3eded4c67ab04d
#
_entry.id   b6f1aee271b992008b3eded4c67ab04d
#
_cell.length_a   1.000
_cell.length_b   1.000
_cell.length_c   1.000
_cell.angle_alpha   90.00
_cell.angle_beta   90.00
_cell.angle_gamma   90.00
#
_symmetry.space_group_name_H-M   'P 1'
#
loop_
_entity.id
_entity.type
_entity.pdbx_description
1 polymer ?
#
loop_
_entity_poly.entity_id
_entity_poly.type
_entity_poly.pdbx_seq_one_letter_code
_entity_poly.pdbx_strand_id
1 'polypeptide(L)'
;MIANGDRIRTFTRRGVADLYDLLVQEPEFLHGAFVADKVIGKAAASLLGDVRQVYTRTISQPALRLLQEAGVTVSCDEIVDHIINRDHTGWCPLEQASRDLQSAKEIFPVIEKFISSQRKNI
;
A
#
# COMPACT_ATOMS: atom_id res chain seq x y z
N MET A 1 8.92 -0.14 6.61
CA MET A 1 9.20 -1.07 7.72
C MET A 1 7.91 -1.76 8.15
N ILE A 2 7.99 -3.05 8.35
CA ILE A 2 6.86 -3.84 8.85
C ILE A 2 7.34 -4.63 10.06
N ALA A 3 6.65 -4.48 11.19
CA ALA A 3 6.99 -5.17 12.44
C ALA A 3 5.84 -6.05 12.90
N ASN A 4 6.15 -7.28 13.30
CA ASN A 4 5.17 -8.18 13.86
C ASN A 4 5.83 -8.95 15.02
N GLY A 5 5.48 -8.59 16.25
CA GLY A 5 6.16 -9.11 17.43
C GLY A 5 7.63 -8.72 17.42
N ASP A 6 8.51 -9.70 17.55
CA ASP A 6 9.96 -9.50 17.53
C ASP A 6 10.55 -9.44 16.12
N ARG A 7 9.74 -9.66 15.10
CA ARG A 7 10.21 -9.72 13.72
C ARG A 7 9.99 -8.37 13.05
N ILE A 8 11.06 -7.87 12.41
CA ILE A 8 11.04 -6.59 11.70
C ILE A 8 11.61 -6.80 10.30
N ARG A 9 10.92 -6.28 9.28
CA ARG A 9 11.40 -6.26 7.90
C ARG A 9 11.44 -4.86 7.38
N THR A 10 12.54 -4.51 6.71
CA THR A 10 12.75 -3.21 6.09
C THR A 10 12.85 -3.40 4.59
N PHE A 11 12.15 -2.56 3.84
CA PHE A 11 12.16 -2.64 2.38
C PHE A 11 12.79 -1.38 1.81
N THR A 12 13.60 -1.57 0.78
CA THR A 12 14.32 -0.47 0.11
C THR A 12 13.72 -0.13 -1.24
N ARG A 13 12.98 -1.07 -1.85
CA ARG A 13 12.31 -0.81 -3.12
C ARG A 13 11.10 0.09 -2.91
N ARG A 14 10.82 0.91 -3.91
CA ARG A 14 9.65 1.78 -3.86
C ARG A 14 8.43 1.08 -4.45
N GLY A 15 7.25 1.57 -4.07
CA GLY A 15 5.98 1.08 -4.59
C GLY A 15 5.47 -0.12 -3.83
N VAL A 16 4.57 -0.86 -4.46
CA VAL A 16 3.81 -1.93 -3.80
C VAL A 16 4.42 -3.32 -3.96
N ALA A 17 5.51 -3.45 -4.74
CA ALA A 17 6.06 -4.76 -5.09
C ALA A 17 6.44 -5.58 -3.87
N ASP A 18 7.11 -4.95 -2.89
CA ASP A 18 7.52 -5.66 -1.68
C ASP A 18 6.32 -6.07 -0.83
N LEU A 19 5.33 -5.21 -0.72
CA LEU A 19 4.09 -5.54 0.00
C LEU A 19 3.33 -6.67 -0.69
N TYR A 20 3.27 -6.62 -2.01
CA TYR A 20 2.60 -7.66 -2.78
C TYR A 20 3.27 -9.01 -2.59
N ASP A 21 4.60 -9.06 -2.71
CA ASP A 21 5.36 -10.29 -2.52
C ASP A 21 5.16 -10.84 -1.11
N LEU A 22 5.17 -9.98 -0.10
CA LEU A 22 4.98 -10.40 1.28
C LEU A 22 3.57 -10.96 1.49
N LEU A 23 2.56 -10.30 0.95
CA LEU A 23 1.17 -10.77 1.08
C LEU A 23 0.96 -12.13 0.42
N VAL A 24 1.57 -12.35 -0.74
CA VAL A 24 1.43 -13.61 -1.48
C VAL A 24 2.22 -14.74 -0.82
N GLN A 25 3.45 -14.47 -0.37
CA GLN A 25 4.35 -15.50 0.15
C GLN A 25 4.21 -15.72 1.66
N GLU A 26 3.97 -14.65 2.42
CA GLU A 26 3.91 -14.71 3.88
C GLU A 26 2.76 -13.86 4.42
N PRO A 27 1.50 -14.17 4.06
CA PRO A 27 0.37 -13.34 4.51
C PRO A 27 0.27 -13.26 6.03
N GLU A 28 0.68 -14.30 6.74
CA GLU A 28 0.65 -14.34 8.20
C GLU A 28 1.55 -13.28 8.84
N PHE A 29 2.60 -12.84 8.13
CA PHE A 29 3.47 -11.79 8.66
C PHE A 29 2.76 -10.44 8.70
N LEU A 30 1.82 -10.19 7.78
CA LEU A 30 1.03 -8.96 7.77
C LEU A 30 -0.10 -8.98 8.78
N HIS A 31 -0.59 -10.15 9.16
CA HIS A 31 -1.71 -10.25 10.09
C HIS A 31 -1.34 -9.66 11.45
N GLY A 32 -2.05 -8.60 11.84
CA GLY A 32 -1.82 -7.93 13.10
C GLY A 32 -0.52 -7.12 13.18
N ALA A 33 0.14 -6.87 12.06
CA ALA A 33 1.43 -6.19 12.03
C ALA A 33 1.30 -4.68 12.20
N PHE A 34 2.42 -4.04 12.51
CA PHE A 34 2.59 -2.59 12.47
C PHE A 34 3.38 -2.23 11.22
N VAL A 35 2.89 -1.23 10.49
CA VAL A 35 3.53 -0.77 9.24
C VAL A 35 3.89 0.70 9.37
N ALA A 36 5.12 1.05 8.99
CA ALA A 36 5.55 2.44 8.90
C ALA A 36 6.13 2.68 7.50
N ASP A 37 5.62 3.69 6.81
CA ASP A 37 6.05 4.02 5.45
C ASP A 37 5.99 5.53 5.27
N LYS A 38 6.69 6.04 4.25
CA LYS A 38 6.69 7.48 3.96
C LYS A 38 5.41 7.92 3.26
N VAL A 39 4.93 7.11 2.32
CA VAL A 39 3.79 7.45 1.48
C VAL A 39 2.93 6.20 1.28
N ILE A 40 1.63 6.33 1.52
CA ILE A 40 0.69 5.23 1.28
C ILE A 40 -0.41 5.71 0.36
N GLY A 41 -0.47 5.12 -0.83
CA GLY A 41 -1.54 5.32 -1.78
C GLY A 41 -2.60 4.24 -1.69
N LYS A 42 -3.62 4.36 -2.51
CA LYS A 42 -4.78 3.45 -2.50
C LYS A 42 -4.40 1.99 -2.73
N ALA A 43 -3.47 1.74 -3.68
CA ALA A 43 -3.04 0.38 -3.97
C ALA A 43 -2.32 -0.25 -2.77
N ALA A 44 -1.38 0.48 -2.15
CA ALA A 44 -0.70 -0.01 -0.96
C ALA A 44 -1.69 -0.28 0.17
N ALA A 45 -2.64 0.63 0.39
CA ALA A 45 -3.66 0.46 1.42
C ALA A 45 -4.50 -0.80 1.19
N SER A 46 -4.79 -1.12 -0.06
CA SER A 46 -5.57 -2.32 -0.37
C SER A 46 -4.87 -3.61 0.04
N LEU A 47 -3.54 -3.60 0.12
CA LEU A 47 -2.75 -4.75 0.55
C LEU A 47 -2.58 -4.81 2.06
N LEU A 48 -2.94 -3.76 2.79
CA LEU A 48 -2.68 -3.63 4.23
C LEU A 48 -3.94 -3.83 5.09
N GLY A 49 -5.00 -4.39 4.53
CA GLY A 49 -6.27 -4.54 5.26
C GLY A 49 -6.21 -5.46 6.47
N ASP A 50 -5.19 -6.31 6.58
CA ASP A 50 -5.05 -7.27 7.67
C ASP A 50 -4.07 -6.83 8.75
N VAL A 51 -3.41 -5.68 8.59
CA VAL A 51 -2.48 -5.17 9.60
C VAL A 51 -3.26 -4.51 10.73
N ARG A 52 -2.60 -4.37 11.87
CA ARG A 52 -3.21 -3.77 13.06
C ARG A 52 -3.14 -2.24 13.01
N GLN A 53 -2.01 -1.70 12.61
CA GLN A 53 -1.74 -0.28 12.69
C GLN A 53 -0.79 0.17 11.59
N VAL A 54 -1.03 1.37 11.07
CA VAL A 54 -0.19 2.00 10.05
C VAL A 54 0.22 3.39 10.54
N TYR A 55 1.50 3.71 10.43
CA TYR A 55 1.99 5.08 10.49
C TYR A 55 2.57 5.47 9.14
N THR A 56 2.22 6.64 8.64
CA THR A 56 2.78 7.16 7.40
C THR A 56 2.91 8.67 7.47
N ARG A 57 3.89 9.22 6.76
CA ARG A 57 4.03 10.65 6.67
C ARG A 57 2.91 11.23 5.80
N THR A 58 2.64 10.62 4.66
CA THR A 58 1.65 11.11 3.70
C THR A 58 0.73 9.96 3.27
N ILE A 59 -0.57 10.20 3.28
CA ILE A 59 -1.56 9.21 2.86
C ILE A 59 -2.60 9.88 1.96
N SER A 60 -3.05 9.18 0.92
CA SER A 60 -4.13 9.69 0.10
C SER A 60 -5.48 9.45 0.79
N GLN A 61 -6.46 10.30 0.49
CA GLN A 61 -7.82 10.17 1.03
C GLN A 61 -8.42 8.78 0.75
N PRO A 62 -8.35 8.26 -0.49
CA PRO A 62 -8.87 6.92 -0.76
C PRO A 62 -8.17 5.82 0.04
N ALA A 63 -6.85 5.96 0.24
CA ALA A 63 -6.09 4.99 1.05
C ALA A 63 -6.55 5.01 2.50
N LEU A 64 -6.72 6.20 3.06
CA LEU A 64 -7.19 6.34 4.44
C LEU A 64 -8.55 5.69 4.62
N ARG A 65 -9.45 5.91 3.66
CA ARG A 65 -10.79 5.31 3.71
C ARG A 65 -10.73 3.79 3.69
N LEU A 66 -9.92 3.20 2.80
CA LEU A 66 -9.78 1.76 2.72
C LEU A 66 -9.27 1.16 4.04
N LEU A 67 -8.27 1.79 4.65
CA LEU A 67 -7.72 1.31 5.90
C LEU A 67 -8.72 1.44 7.04
N GLN A 68 -9.45 2.55 7.12
CA GLN A 68 -10.48 2.75 8.14
C GLN A 68 -11.61 1.73 8.00
N GLU A 69 -12.06 1.46 6.79
CA GLU A 69 -13.10 0.47 6.53
C GLU A 69 -12.65 -0.94 6.91
N ALA A 70 -11.35 -1.22 6.81
CA ALA A 70 -10.79 -2.51 7.19
C ALA A 70 -10.52 -2.63 8.70
N GLY A 71 -10.74 -1.57 9.46
CA GLY A 71 -10.52 -1.57 10.90
C GLY A 71 -9.08 -1.31 11.32
N VAL A 72 -8.25 -0.81 10.41
CA VAL A 72 -6.83 -0.51 10.68
C VAL A 72 -6.72 0.85 11.35
N THR A 73 -5.93 0.94 12.41
CA THR A 73 -5.62 2.21 13.07
C THR A 73 -4.57 2.94 12.26
N VAL A 74 -4.86 4.18 11.86
CA VAL A 74 -3.96 4.97 11.01
C VAL A 74 -3.52 6.23 11.73
N SER A 75 -2.20 6.48 11.71
CA SER A 75 -1.60 7.75 12.12
C SER A 75 -0.85 8.32 10.93
N CYS A 76 -1.04 9.60 10.64
CA CYS A 76 -0.39 10.25 9.51
C CYS A 76 -0.10 11.72 9.82
N ASP A 77 0.88 12.28 9.12
CA ASP A 77 1.23 13.69 9.26
C ASP A 77 0.47 14.55 8.25
N GLU A 78 0.19 14.01 7.06
CA GLU A 78 -0.44 14.75 5.97
C GLU A 78 -1.40 13.87 5.19
N ILE A 79 -2.58 14.41 4.86
CA ILE A 79 -3.55 13.73 4.02
C ILE A 79 -3.66 14.50 2.71
N VAL A 80 -3.52 13.80 1.58
CA VAL A 80 -3.61 14.40 0.25
C VAL A 80 -4.73 13.73 -0.55
N ASP A 81 -5.18 14.40 -1.63
CA ASP A 81 -6.25 13.84 -2.46
C ASP A 81 -5.81 12.61 -3.23
N HIS A 82 -4.56 12.59 -3.68
CA HIS A 82 -3.98 11.47 -4.43
C HIS A 82 -2.46 11.55 -4.34
N ILE A 83 -1.81 10.42 -4.65
CA ILE A 83 -0.34 10.35 -4.66
C ILE A 83 0.17 10.79 -6.02
N ILE A 84 1.13 11.72 -6.00
CA ILE A 84 1.77 12.25 -7.20
C ILE A 84 2.99 11.38 -7.52
N ASN A 85 3.29 11.19 -8.81
CA ASN A 85 4.46 10.44 -9.24
C ASN A 85 5.77 11.18 -8.87
N ARG A 86 6.90 10.49 -9.04
CA ARG A 86 8.21 11.04 -8.64
C ARG A 86 8.56 12.35 -9.35
N ASP A 87 8.14 12.49 -10.60
CA ASP A 87 8.48 13.64 -11.42
C ASP A 87 7.56 14.84 -11.15
N HIS A 88 6.57 14.68 -10.29
CA HIS A 88 5.56 15.70 -9.98
C HIS A 88 4.81 16.16 -11.22
N THR A 89 4.69 15.28 -12.23
CA THR A 89 3.98 15.60 -13.48
C THR A 89 2.55 15.12 -13.51
N GLY A 90 2.13 14.31 -12.53
CA GLY A 90 0.77 13.80 -12.48
C GLY A 90 0.59 12.72 -11.44
N TRP A 91 -0.49 11.96 -11.57
CA TRP A 91 -0.81 10.88 -10.64
C TRP A 91 0.18 9.72 -10.76
N CYS A 92 0.46 9.09 -9.62
CA CYS A 92 1.15 7.80 -9.63
C CYS A 92 0.36 6.82 -10.50
N PRO A 93 1.04 6.05 -11.39
CA PRO A 93 0.33 5.14 -12.31
C PRO A 93 -0.63 4.16 -11.62
N LEU A 94 -0.23 3.59 -10.48
CA LEU A 94 -1.10 2.68 -9.73
C LEU A 94 -2.28 3.41 -9.09
N GLU A 95 -2.06 4.61 -8.59
CA GLU A 95 -3.11 5.44 -8.01
C GLU A 95 -4.16 5.75 -9.08
N GLN A 96 -3.71 6.09 -10.28
CA GLN A 96 -4.60 6.36 -11.41
C GLN A 96 -5.35 5.11 -11.85
N ALA A 97 -4.68 3.98 -11.95
CA ALA A 97 -5.30 2.72 -12.37
C ALA A 97 -6.35 2.23 -11.39
N SER A 98 -6.19 2.53 -10.11
CA SER A 98 -7.14 2.11 -9.07
C SER A 98 -8.15 3.20 -8.69
N ARG A 99 -8.12 4.35 -9.35
CA ARG A 99 -8.92 5.52 -8.97
C ARG A 99 -10.41 5.23 -8.83
N ASP A 100 -10.97 4.49 -9.77
CA ASP A 100 -12.41 4.21 -9.81
C ASP A 100 -12.81 2.92 -9.11
N LEU A 101 -11.86 2.19 -8.53
CA LEU A 101 -12.13 0.95 -7.83
C LEU A 101 -12.46 1.22 -6.36
N GLN A 102 -13.39 0.46 -5.81
CA GLN A 102 -13.95 0.73 -4.49
C GLN A 102 -13.44 -0.20 -3.39
N SER A 103 -12.93 -1.36 -3.73
CA SER A 103 -12.55 -2.37 -2.73
C SER A 103 -11.16 -2.93 -2.99
N ALA A 104 -10.55 -3.48 -1.93
CA ALA A 104 -9.28 -4.17 -2.04
C ALA A 104 -9.36 -5.34 -3.02
N LYS A 105 -10.49 -6.04 -3.05
CA LYS A 105 -10.71 -7.16 -3.94
C LYS A 105 -10.66 -6.73 -5.41
N GLU A 106 -11.19 -5.57 -5.74
CA GLU A 106 -11.14 -5.03 -7.11
C GLU A 106 -9.75 -4.54 -7.47
N ILE A 107 -9.01 -4.02 -6.50
CA ILE A 107 -7.70 -3.42 -6.73
C ILE A 107 -6.61 -4.49 -6.90
N PHE A 108 -6.72 -5.61 -6.20
CA PHE A 108 -5.69 -6.64 -6.20
C PHE A 108 -5.30 -7.13 -7.61
N PRO A 109 -6.23 -7.45 -8.52
CA PRO A 109 -5.86 -7.87 -9.86
C PRO A 109 -5.12 -6.77 -10.64
N VAL A 110 -5.42 -5.51 -10.39
CA VAL A 110 -4.74 -4.37 -11.02
C VAL A 110 -3.28 -4.31 -10.58
N ILE A 111 -3.03 -4.48 -9.28
CA ILE A 111 -1.68 -4.52 -8.74
C ILE A 111 -0.90 -5.69 -9.33
N GLU A 112 -1.51 -6.86 -9.36
CA GLU A 112 -0.91 -8.08 -9.88
C GLU A 112 -0.48 -7.91 -11.34
N LYS A 113 -1.35 -7.34 -12.16
CA LYS A 113 -1.06 -7.05 -13.55
C LYS A 113 0.06 -6.03 -13.70
N PHE A 114 0.05 -4.99 -12.89
CA PHE A 114 1.07 -3.95 -12.90
C PHE A 114 2.45 -4.51 -12.58
N ILE A 115 2.55 -5.32 -11.53
CA ILE A 115 3.81 -5.94 -11.11
C ILE A 115 4.31 -6.91 -12.16
N SER A 116 3.42 -7.73 -12.74
CA SER A 116 3.78 -8.67 -13.80
C SER A 116 4.33 -7.95 -15.03
N SER A 117 3.73 -6.83 -15.38
CA SER A 117 4.18 -6.00 -16.51
C SER A 117 5.58 -5.45 -16.27
N GLN A 118 5.84 -4.96 -15.06
CA GLN A 118 7.17 -4.46 -14.72
C GLN A 118 8.24 -5.55 -14.76
N ARG A 119 7.91 -6.75 -14.29
CA ARG A 119 8.86 -7.87 -14.27
C ARG A 119 9.19 -8.38 -15.65
N LYS A 120 8.28 -8.25 -16.61
CA LYS A 120 8.53 -8.66 -18.00
C LYS A 120 9.52 -7.75 -18.71
N ASN A 121 9.73 -6.56 -18.23
CA ASN A 121 10.59 -5.56 -18.85
C ASN A 121 12.03 -5.61 -18.33
N ILE A 122 12.37 -6.61 -17.56
CA ILE A 122 13.73 -6.77 -17.01
C ILE A 122 14.65 -7.55 -17.95
#